data_759998b86443ccd12c48b250141718a7
#
_entry.id   759998b86443ccd12c48b250141718a7
#
_cell.length_a   1.000
_cell.length_b   1.000
_cell.length_c   1.000
_cell.angle_alpha   90.00
_cell.angle_beta   90.00
_cell.angle_gamma   90.00
#
_symmetry.space_group_name_H-M   'P 1'
#
loop_
_entity.id
_entity.type
_entity.pdbx_description
1 polymer ?
#
loop_
_entity_poly.entity_id
_entity_poly.type
_entity_poly.pdbx_seq_one_letter_code
_entity_poly.pdbx_strand_id
1 'polypeptide(L)'
;MRGAVAACLALCAVMSALAQENGDLDRIPQAVQDEPVAPPPDATAHGKYFLEDDFVLSSARGALTVPSPSPSSSDWANRLSFDAFDQWSLGGDLTLTYSDRLSVTEADGIAFPSEAVRNNLREAYLSWEPLAQTYLEVGRINLKNGIALGFNPTDFFKTRTAVAQASADPSALREDRLGTLMLRAQTIWDGGSLTFAFAPKIHTPRAITGPLPNAMDPGFDQTNTADRFLLALNFEIEELSPQLLFYHESGRTKFGFNISHPIGQSIIAYAEWAGGVQSNLIAQAIDFGKATGTLPAAAPFLPPATATRAFQNDLAIGASWTSAEKVTLNLEYHYHQAGFGQNDWRNWLDIGTADPSAAPELWYVRGFASDQQQPMTRHQVFLRADWQDAFIPNLELSAISFVNFYDGSGLSQLSASYYLSDRWTVGGYVGGTFGGRHSEWGSLPSDTSAIFQLVRYF
;
A
#
# COMPACT_ATOMS: atom_id res chain seq x y z
N MET A 1 -0.21 -21.49 -17.61
CA MET A 1 1.06 -21.07 -16.96
C MET A 1 1.28 -19.55 -16.90
N ARG A 2 0.52 -18.71 -17.62
CA ARG A 2 0.72 -17.24 -17.65
C ARG A 2 0.02 -16.44 -16.53
N GLY A 3 -0.86 -17.04 -15.76
CA GLY A 3 -1.66 -16.33 -14.75
C GLY A 3 -1.11 -16.39 -13.30
N ALA A 4 -0.19 -17.27 -13.05
CA ALA A 4 0.27 -17.57 -11.70
C ALA A 4 1.32 -16.58 -11.17
N VAL A 5 2.10 -15.99 -12.07
CA VAL A 5 3.00 -14.88 -11.74
C VAL A 5 2.22 -13.66 -11.22
N ALA A 6 1.01 -13.42 -11.78
CA ALA A 6 0.15 -12.36 -11.30
C ALA A 6 -0.42 -12.62 -9.89
N ALA A 7 -0.65 -13.86 -9.50
CA ALA A 7 -1.18 -14.18 -8.15
C ALA A 7 -0.06 -14.23 -7.09
N CYS A 8 1.14 -14.71 -7.42
CA CYS A 8 2.30 -14.58 -6.52
C CYS A 8 2.81 -13.14 -6.48
N LEU A 9 2.79 -12.42 -7.61
CA LEU A 9 3.08 -10.98 -7.62
C LEU A 9 1.98 -10.17 -6.90
N ALA A 10 0.73 -10.61 -6.91
CA ALA A 10 -0.33 -9.98 -6.11
C ALA A 10 -0.21 -10.32 -4.61
N LEU A 11 0.34 -11.48 -4.24
CA LEU A 11 0.71 -11.78 -2.85
C LEU A 11 2.08 -11.18 -2.50
N CYS A 12 3.02 -11.16 -3.42
CA CYS A 12 4.26 -10.39 -3.29
C CYS A 12 4.03 -8.86 -3.40
N ALA A 13 2.95 -8.41 -4.05
CA ALA A 13 2.54 -7.00 -4.08
C ALA A 13 2.03 -6.47 -2.73
N VAL A 14 1.98 -7.31 -1.70
CA VAL A 14 1.73 -6.91 -0.31
C VAL A 14 3.04 -6.86 0.50
N MET A 15 4.23 -6.94 -0.12
CA MET A 15 5.48 -7.13 0.64
C MET A 15 6.61 -6.16 0.26
N SER A 16 7.03 -5.24 1.12
CA SER A 16 8.05 -4.21 0.90
C SER A 16 9.26 -4.15 1.77
N ALA A 17 10.31 -3.66 1.19
CA ALA A 17 11.60 -3.47 1.79
C ALA A 17 11.71 -2.23 2.69
N LEU A 18 12.49 -2.34 3.70
CA LEU A 18 13.02 -1.26 4.50
C LEU A 18 14.35 -0.81 3.87
N ALA A 19 14.36 0.34 3.23
CA ALA A 19 15.56 1.14 3.21
C ALA A 19 15.49 2.04 4.43
N GLN A 20 16.42 1.85 5.34
CA GLN A 20 16.42 2.55 6.61
C GLN A 20 16.94 3.97 6.46
N GLU A 21 16.19 4.91 6.97
CA GLU A 21 16.72 6.14 7.53
C GLU A 21 16.21 6.33 8.92
N ASN A 22 17.10 6.82 9.79
CA ASN A 22 16.91 7.32 11.17
C ASN A 22 15.51 7.12 11.73
N GLY A 23 15.25 5.86 12.07
CA GLY A 23 13.92 5.26 12.08
C GLY A 23 13.02 5.62 13.25
N ASP A 24 13.30 6.67 14.02
CA ASP A 24 12.43 7.04 15.15
C ASP A 24 11.37 8.07 14.75
N LEU A 25 11.62 8.89 13.72
CA LEU A 25 10.67 9.90 13.26
C LEU A 25 9.61 9.35 12.29
N ASP A 26 9.96 8.35 11.47
CA ASP A 26 9.02 7.73 10.51
C ASP A 26 7.96 6.85 11.19
N ARG A 27 8.12 6.55 12.47
CA ARG A 27 7.19 5.74 13.29
C ARG A 27 6.19 6.57 14.06
N ILE A 28 6.39 7.87 14.12
CA ILE A 28 5.40 8.81 14.65
C ILE A 28 4.37 9.03 13.53
N PRO A 29 3.06 8.94 13.80
CA PRO A 29 2.05 9.28 12.81
C PRO A 29 2.35 10.62 12.18
N GLN A 30 2.35 10.71 10.85
CA GLN A 30 2.79 11.88 10.09
C GLN A 30 2.07 13.20 10.45
N ALA A 31 0.95 13.15 11.17
CA ALA A 31 0.31 14.34 11.72
C ALA A 31 1.22 15.16 12.69
N VAL A 32 2.33 14.55 13.15
CA VAL A 32 3.34 15.21 13.99
C VAL A 32 4.61 15.59 13.19
N GLN A 33 4.70 15.12 11.94
CA GLN A 33 5.90 15.31 11.09
C GLN A 33 5.77 16.41 10.04
N ASP A 34 4.67 17.16 9.99
CA ASP A 34 4.52 18.30 9.06
C ASP A 34 5.37 19.54 9.44
N GLU A 35 6.34 19.40 10.35
CA GLU A 35 7.41 20.40 10.38
C GLU A 35 8.28 20.19 9.14
N PRO A 36 8.51 21.23 8.33
CA PRO A 36 9.55 21.16 7.32
C PRO A 36 10.86 20.92 8.06
N VAL A 37 11.39 19.69 7.97
CA VAL A 37 12.78 19.46 8.36
C VAL A 37 13.59 20.33 7.44
N ALA A 38 14.00 21.49 7.95
CA ALA A 38 15.02 22.29 7.29
C ALA A 38 16.20 21.32 7.07
N PRO A 39 16.68 21.17 5.83
CA PRO A 39 17.81 20.30 5.57
C PRO A 39 18.91 20.69 6.54
N PRO A 40 19.60 19.73 7.19
CA PRO A 40 20.72 20.06 8.05
C PRO A 40 21.72 20.89 7.24
N PRO A 41 22.30 21.96 7.78
CA PRO A 41 23.02 22.99 7.03
C PRO A 41 24.29 22.51 6.30
N ASP A 42 24.63 21.25 6.33
CA ASP A 42 25.83 20.68 5.68
C ASP A 42 25.60 19.33 4.95
N ALA A 43 24.37 18.94 4.71
CA ALA A 43 24.13 17.81 3.85
C ALA A 43 24.22 18.28 2.38
N THR A 44 25.37 18.09 1.78
CA THR A 44 25.40 17.76 0.35
C THR A 44 24.58 16.48 0.22
N ALA A 45 23.30 16.62 -0.06
CA ALA A 45 22.38 15.50 -0.20
C ALA A 45 22.86 14.71 -1.42
N HIS A 46 23.68 13.73 -1.16
CA HIS A 46 24.00 12.70 -2.14
C HIS A 46 22.77 11.79 -2.18
N GLY A 47 22.28 11.51 -3.37
CA GLY A 47 21.15 10.63 -3.59
C GLY A 47 21.36 9.26 -2.91
N LYS A 48 20.27 8.60 -2.60
CA LYS A 48 20.27 7.25 -2.04
C LYS A 48 20.21 6.27 -3.19
N TYR A 49 21.21 5.44 -3.30
CA TYR A 49 21.27 4.40 -4.32
C TYR A 49 21.54 3.08 -3.63
N PHE A 50 20.73 2.07 -3.93
CA PHE A 50 21.00 0.73 -3.40
C PHE A 50 20.59 -0.37 -4.38
N LEU A 51 21.25 -1.51 -4.23
CA LEU A 51 20.96 -2.75 -4.91
C LEU A 51 20.39 -3.72 -3.90
N GLU A 52 19.24 -4.32 -4.21
CA GLU A 52 18.52 -5.28 -3.39
C GLU A 52 18.35 -6.58 -4.15
N ASP A 53 18.70 -7.69 -3.51
CA ASP A 53 18.52 -9.04 -4.03
C ASP A 53 17.61 -9.83 -3.08
N ASP A 54 16.43 -10.21 -3.58
CA ASP A 54 15.42 -10.97 -2.84
C ASP A 54 15.31 -12.37 -3.39
N PHE A 55 15.63 -13.37 -2.59
CA PHE A 55 15.35 -14.77 -2.89
C PHE A 55 14.07 -15.21 -2.16
N VAL A 56 13.03 -15.53 -2.92
CA VAL A 56 11.69 -15.87 -2.43
C VAL A 56 11.44 -17.35 -2.56
N LEU A 57 10.97 -17.98 -1.49
CA LEU A 57 10.41 -19.32 -1.48
C LEU A 57 8.93 -19.23 -1.11
N SER A 58 8.07 -19.94 -1.82
CA SER A 58 6.64 -19.96 -1.54
C SER A 58 6.08 -21.38 -1.57
N SER A 59 5.07 -21.61 -0.74
CA SER A 59 4.34 -22.87 -0.68
C SER A 59 2.90 -22.65 -1.12
N ALA A 60 2.44 -23.49 -2.05
CA ALA A 60 1.07 -23.49 -2.51
C ALA A 60 0.16 -24.31 -1.59
N ARG A 61 -1.04 -23.83 -1.35
CA ARG A 61 -2.06 -24.57 -0.63
C ARG A 61 -2.59 -25.72 -1.49
N GLY A 62 -2.50 -26.95 -0.98
CA GLY A 62 -2.76 -28.15 -1.75
C GLY A 62 -4.21 -28.34 -2.27
N ALA A 63 -5.22 -27.70 -1.65
CA ALA A 63 -6.60 -27.75 -2.12
C ALA A 63 -7.34 -26.48 -1.74
N LEU A 64 -7.96 -25.83 -2.72
CA LEU A 64 -8.77 -24.64 -2.56
C LEU A 64 -10.26 -25.01 -2.58
N THR A 65 -11.06 -24.31 -1.76
CA THR A 65 -12.53 -24.45 -1.78
C THR A 65 -13.12 -23.88 -3.06
N VAL A 66 -12.62 -22.71 -3.49
CA VAL A 66 -12.95 -22.10 -4.79
C VAL A 66 -11.71 -22.24 -5.66
N PRO A 67 -11.78 -22.93 -6.81
CA PRO A 67 -10.63 -23.10 -7.69
C PRO A 67 -10.02 -21.76 -8.09
N SER A 68 -8.70 -21.61 -8.00
CA SER A 68 -8.03 -20.41 -8.51
C SER A 68 -7.92 -20.47 -10.03
N PRO A 69 -8.26 -19.40 -10.77
CA PRO A 69 -8.05 -19.33 -12.21
C PRO A 69 -6.56 -19.30 -12.57
N SER A 70 -5.73 -18.98 -11.58
CA SER A 70 -4.28 -18.97 -11.71
C SER A 70 -3.72 -20.00 -10.73
N PRO A 71 -3.26 -21.18 -11.18
CA PRO A 71 -2.57 -22.12 -10.33
C PRO A 71 -1.33 -21.46 -9.74
N SER A 72 -0.96 -21.85 -8.51
CA SER A 72 0.27 -21.39 -7.87
C SER A 72 1.46 -21.57 -8.83
N SER A 73 2.19 -20.50 -9.03
CA SER A 73 3.42 -20.49 -9.81
C SER A 73 4.58 -21.07 -9.03
N SER A 74 5.76 -20.89 -9.55
CA SER A 74 6.99 -21.45 -9.04
C SER A 74 7.11 -21.40 -7.52
N ASP A 75 7.69 -22.46 -6.96
CA ASP A 75 8.01 -22.55 -5.54
C ASP A 75 9.12 -21.56 -5.13
N TRP A 76 9.76 -20.91 -6.11
CA TRP A 76 10.83 -19.96 -5.91
C TRP A 76 10.79 -18.79 -6.91
N ALA A 77 11.36 -17.67 -6.50
CA ALA A 77 11.70 -16.54 -7.38
C ALA A 77 12.95 -15.83 -6.86
N ASN A 78 13.72 -15.23 -7.75
CA ASN A 78 14.78 -14.29 -7.38
C ASN A 78 14.49 -12.96 -8.05
N ARG A 79 14.61 -11.87 -7.30
CA ARG A 79 14.41 -10.51 -7.79
C ARG A 79 15.58 -9.63 -7.41
N LEU A 80 16.29 -9.16 -8.42
CA LEU A 80 17.32 -8.15 -8.29
C LEU A 80 16.71 -6.78 -8.61
N SER A 81 16.84 -5.81 -7.70
CA SER A 81 16.32 -4.46 -7.85
C SER A 81 17.41 -3.43 -7.64
N PHE A 82 17.40 -2.37 -8.45
CA PHE A 82 18.19 -1.18 -8.26
C PHE A 82 17.25 -0.02 -7.94
N ASP A 83 17.43 0.58 -6.79
CA ASP A 83 16.70 1.74 -6.32
C ASP A 83 17.55 3.00 -6.42
N ALA A 84 16.95 4.07 -6.90
CA ALA A 84 17.53 5.38 -6.98
C ALA A 84 16.56 6.41 -6.41
N PHE A 85 17.04 7.19 -5.46
CA PHE A 85 16.37 8.39 -4.97
C PHE A 85 17.37 9.54 -4.94
N ASP A 86 16.97 10.69 -5.47
CA ASP A 86 17.82 11.87 -5.41
C ASP A 86 17.01 13.17 -5.44
N GLN A 87 17.61 14.22 -4.88
CA GLN A 87 17.07 15.58 -4.90
C GLN A 87 18.15 16.55 -5.34
N TRP A 88 17.89 17.33 -6.38
CA TRP A 88 18.82 18.31 -6.91
C TRP A 88 18.25 19.72 -6.75
N SER A 89 19.02 20.59 -6.07
CA SER A 89 18.73 22.03 -6.08
C SER A 89 19.15 22.60 -7.44
N LEU A 90 18.18 23.16 -8.16
CA LEU A 90 18.37 23.79 -9.46
C LEU A 90 18.64 25.31 -9.36
N GLY A 91 18.67 25.85 -8.11
CA GLY A 91 18.79 27.28 -7.81
C GLY A 91 17.44 28.01 -7.84
N GLY A 92 17.37 29.19 -7.21
CA GLY A 92 16.15 30.01 -7.17
C GLY A 92 14.98 29.33 -6.47
N ASP A 93 15.23 28.61 -5.37
CA ASP A 93 14.24 27.88 -4.58
C ASP A 93 13.50 26.78 -5.36
N LEU A 94 14.16 26.25 -6.40
CA LEU A 94 13.67 25.18 -7.25
C LEU A 94 14.44 23.89 -6.97
N THR A 95 13.70 22.81 -6.68
CA THR A 95 14.26 21.48 -6.40
C THR A 95 13.61 20.44 -7.33
N LEU A 96 14.43 19.53 -7.88
CA LEU A 96 13.96 18.36 -8.60
C LEU A 96 14.10 17.13 -7.71
N THR A 97 13.01 16.40 -7.51
CA THR A 97 12.98 15.11 -6.81
C THR A 97 12.79 13.99 -7.82
N TYR A 98 13.55 12.91 -7.67
CA TYR A 98 13.49 11.71 -8.51
C TYR A 98 13.54 10.47 -7.63
N SER A 99 12.67 9.49 -7.89
CA SER A 99 12.65 8.18 -7.23
C SER A 99 12.21 7.11 -8.22
N ASP A 100 13.04 6.08 -8.39
CA ASP A 100 12.82 5.03 -9.37
C ASP A 100 13.32 3.67 -8.86
N ARG A 101 12.66 2.58 -9.30
CA ARG A 101 13.07 1.21 -9.01
C ARG A 101 13.04 0.38 -10.29
N LEU A 102 14.23 -0.04 -10.73
CA LEU A 102 14.39 -1.02 -11.80
C LEU A 102 14.56 -2.41 -11.21
N SER A 103 13.73 -3.36 -11.60
CA SER A 103 13.80 -4.74 -11.10
C SER A 103 13.85 -5.76 -12.23
N VAL A 104 14.58 -6.85 -11.98
CA VAL A 104 14.65 -8.04 -12.83
C VAL A 104 14.25 -9.23 -11.98
N THR A 105 13.23 -9.97 -12.40
CA THR A 105 12.72 -11.14 -11.68
C THR A 105 12.95 -12.41 -12.50
N GLU A 106 13.52 -13.42 -11.88
CA GLU A 106 13.66 -14.78 -12.41
C GLU A 106 12.76 -15.72 -11.61
N ALA A 107 11.91 -16.47 -12.30
CA ALA A 107 11.06 -17.51 -11.72
C ALA A 107 10.57 -18.42 -12.85
N ASP A 108 10.08 -19.63 -12.49
CA ASP A 108 9.52 -20.54 -13.49
C ASP A 108 8.33 -19.92 -14.21
N GLY A 109 8.36 -19.95 -15.55
CA GLY A 109 7.28 -19.44 -16.39
C GLY A 109 7.29 -17.95 -16.66
N ILE A 110 8.27 -17.19 -16.16
CA ILE A 110 8.48 -15.79 -16.52
C ILE A 110 9.26 -15.69 -17.82
N ALA A 111 8.73 -14.95 -18.78
CA ALA A 111 9.40 -14.69 -20.06
C ALA A 111 10.37 -13.51 -19.94
N PHE A 112 11.66 -13.76 -20.21
CA PHE A 112 12.68 -12.71 -20.26
C PHE A 112 12.78 -12.11 -21.66
N PRO A 113 12.96 -10.76 -21.82
CA PRO A 113 12.90 -9.73 -20.80
C PRO A 113 11.49 -9.15 -20.56
N SER A 114 10.50 -9.52 -21.36
CA SER A 114 9.22 -8.83 -21.45
C SER A 114 8.38 -8.88 -20.16
N GLU A 115 8.52 -9.95 -19.38
CA GLU A 115 7.80 -10.12 -18.11
C GLU A 115 8.74 -9.97 -16.91
N ALA A 116 10.04 -10.24 -17.11
CA ALA A 116 11.05 -10.24 -16.06
C ALA A 116 11.49 -8.83 -15.65
N VAL A 117 11.59 -7.89 -16.60
CA VAL A 117 12.11 -6.54 -16.35
C VAL A 117 10.96 -5.58 -16.08
N ARG A 118 11.08 -4.79 -15.01
CA ARG A 118 10.13 -3.74 -14.64
C ARG A 118 10.85 -2.50 -14.18
N ASN A 119 10.43 -1.35 -14.69
CA ASN A 119 10.83 -0.05 -14.19
C ASN A 119 9.63 0.65 -13.55
N ASN A 120 9.81 1.07 -12.31
CA ASN A 120 8.77 1.71 -11.52
C ASN A 120 9.22 3.13 -11.15
N LEU A 121 8.97 4.08 -12.05
CA LEU A 121 9.17 5.49 -11.75
C LEU A 121 8.19 5.89 -10.64
N ARG A 122 8.67 5.95 -9.39
CA ARG A 122 7.84 6.25 -8.22
C ARG A 122 7.53 7.73 -8.16
N GLU A 123 8.56 8.58 -8.25
CA GLU A 123 8.42 10.02 -8.19
C GLU A 123 9.32 10.72 -9.20
N ALA A 124 8.82 11.78 -9.81
CA ALA A 124 9.59 12.70 -10.64
C ALA A 124 8.85 14.05 -10.67
N TYR A 125 9.28 15.01 -9.85
CA TYR A 125 8.59 16.29 -9.76
C TYR A 125 9.53 17.45 -9.46
N LEU A 126 9.11 18.64 -9.90
CA LEU A 126 9.72 19.92 -9.57
C LEU A 126 8.95 20.53 -8.39
N SER A 127 9.68 20.97 -7.38
CA SER A 127 9.16 21.77 -6.26
C SER A 127 9.77 23.17 -6.32
N TRP A 128 8.91 24.17 -6.24
CA TRP A 128 9.26 25.58 -6.20
C TRP A 128 8.68 26.25 -4.96
N GLU A 129 9.51 26.99 -4.22
CA GLU A 129 9.13 27.76 -3.05
C GLU A 129 9.09 29.25 -3.38
N PRO A 130 8.00 29.78 -4.00
CA PRO A 130 7.88 31.18 -4.40
C PRO A 130 7.84 32.17 -3.22
N LEU A 131 7.37 31.71 -2.08
CA LEU A 131 7.28 32.44 -0.81
C LEU A 131 7.67 31.49 0.31
N ALA A 132 8.22 32.00 1.40
CA ALA A 132 8.58 31.21 2.57
C ALA A 132 7.38 30.32 2.98
N GLN A 133 7.64 29.02 3.17
CA GLN A 133 6.64 28.00 3.57
C GLN A 133 5.46 27.84 2.57
N THR A 134 5.64 28.23 1.31
CA THR A 134 4.64 28.01 0.27
C THR A 134 5.29 27.29 -0.91
N TYR A 135 4.80 26.10 -1.19
CA TYR A 135 5.37 25.19 -2.19
C TYR A 135 4.40 24.97 -3.33
N LEU A 136 4.92 25.04 -4.55
CA LEU A 136 4.22 24.63 -5.77
C LEU A 136 4.98 23.49 -6.41
N GLU A 137 4.32 22.37 -6.62
CA GLU A 137 4.94 21.17 -7.14
C GLU A 137 4.18 20.65 -8.34
N VAL A 138 4.91 20.18 -9.33
CA VAL A 138 4.37 19.60 -10.56
C VAL A 138 5.17 18.40 -10.98
N GLY A 139 4.49 17.30 -11.24
CA GLY A 139 5.09 16.04 -11.67
C GLY A 139 4.43 14.84 -11.03
N ARG A 140 5.15 13.73 -11.02
CA ARG A 140 4.72 12.50 -10.38
C ARG A 140 5.07 12.52 -8.91
N ILE A 141 4.06 12.59 -8.04
CA ILE A 141 4.20 12.78 -6.60
C ILE A 141 3.53 11.62 -5.87
N ASN A 142 4.21 11.03 -4.89
CA ASN A 142 3.62 10.09 -3.95
C ASN A 142 2.95 10.88 -2.81
N LEU A 143 1.73 11.38 -3.06
CA LEU A 143 0.99 12.09 -2.04
C LEU A 143 0.36 11.12 -1.05
N LYS A 144 0.81 11.18 0.20
CA LYS A 144 0.38 10.32 1.31
C LYS A 144 -0.50 11.12 2.26
N ASN A 145 -1.60 10.51 2.71
CA ASN A 145 -2.48 11.05 3.75
C ASN A 145 -2.85 9.94 4.73
N GLY A 146 -3.29 10.33 5.93
CA GLY A 146 -3.66 9.38 6.96
C GLY A 146 -2.52 9.01 7.88
N ILE A 147 -2.88 8.60 9.09
CA ILE A 147 -2.01 8.32 10.23
C ILE A 147 -2.02 6.84 10.64
N ALA A 148 -3.02 6.08 10.20
CA ALA A 148 -3.10 4.65 10.46
C ALA A 148 -2.03 3.89 9.66
N LEU A 149 -1.61 2.73 10.15
CA LEU A 149 -0.54 1.93 9.57
C LEU A 149 -1.08 0.82 8.66
N GLY A 150 -2.04 0.03 9.16
CA GLY A 150 -2.53 -1.14 8.44
C GLY A 150 -3.58 -0.84 7.38
N PHE A 151 -4.39 0.18 7.58
CA PHE A 151 -5.40 0.65 6.63
C PHE A 151 -5.60 2.15 6.77
N ASN A 152 -5.42 2.88 5.68
CA ASN A 152 -5.54 4.34 5.65
C ASN A 152 -6.79 4.75 4.86
N PRO A 153 -7.94 5.00 5.53
CA PRO A 153 -9.16 5.49 4.89
C PRO A 153 -9.00 6.80 4.13
N THR A 154 -8.17 7.72 4.62
CA THR A 154 -8.00 9.06 4.04
C THR A 154 -6.87 9.15 3.02
N ASP A 155 -6.13 8.05 2.79
CA ASP A 155 -5.14 7.99 1.72
C ASP A 155 -5.82 7.74 0.35
N PHE A 156 -6.35 8.80 -0.21
CA PHE A 156 -7.17 8.74 -1.43
C PHE A 156 -6.36 8.46 -2.71
N PHE A 157 -5.04 8.63 -2.69
CA PHE A 157 -4.17 8.39 -3.84
C PHE A 157 -3.53 7.00 -3.87
N LYS A 158 -3.84 6.13 -2.92
CA LYS A 158 -3.26 4.78 -2.80
C LYS A 158 -3.74 3.77 -3.87
N THR A 159 -4.90 4.03 -4.47
CA THR A 159 -5.53 3.10 -5.42
C THR A 159 -4.65 2.79 -6.61
N ARG A 160 -4.38 1.51 -6.86
CA ARG A 160 -3.60 0.98 -7.98
C ARG A 160 -2.17 1.51 -8.09
N THR A 161 -1.59 1.87 -6.96
CA THR A 161 -0.22 2.38 -6.89
C THR A 161 0.80 1.36 -6.41
N ALA A 162 0.34 0.22 -5.88
CA ALA A 162 1.22 -0.81 -5.34
C ALA A 162 2.22 -1.32 -6.38
N VAL A 163 3.47 -1.43 -5.96
CA VAL A 163 4.58 -2.03 -6.70
C VAL A 163 4.89 -3.38 -6.05
N ALA A 164 5.39 -4.34 -6.82
CA ALA A 164 5.79 -5.63 -6.30
C ALA A 164 6.96 -5.48 -5.32
N GLN A 165 6.81 -6.05 -4.15
CA GLN A 165 7.75 -5.87 -3.04
C GLN A 165 7.95 -7.16 -2.25
N ALA A 166 8.94 -7.18 -1.33
CA ALA A 166 9.31 -8.34 -0.55
C ALA A 166 8.56 -8.49 0.80
N SER A 167 8.09 -7.40 1.42
CA SER A 167 7.44 -7.42 2.73
C SER A 167 5.92 -7.23 2.65
N ALA A 168 5.14 -7.80 3.58
CA ALA A 168 3.72 -7.53 3.77
C ALA A 168 3.43 -6.29 4.64
N ASP A 169 4.46 -5.53 5.00
CA ASP A 169 4.32 -4.33 5.81
C ASP A 169 3.64 -3.21 5.01
N PRO A 170 2.44 -2.72 5.44
CA PRO A 170 1.75 -1.65 4.74
C PRO A 170 2.51 -0.34 4.68
N SER A 171 3.37 -0.06 5.67
CA SER A 171 4.16 1.17 5.70
C SER A 171 5.07 1.25 4.50
N ALA A 172 5.72 0.17 4.18
CA ALA A 172 6.60 0.09 3.06
C ALA A 172 5.86 0.13 1.71
N LEU A 173 4.65 -0.48 1.61
CA LEU A 173 3.76 -0.31 0.44
C LEU A 173 3.43 1.17 0.19
N ARG A 174 3.28 1.94 1.25
CA ARG A 174 2.97 3.36 1.20
C ARG A 174 4.16 4.21 0.76
N GLU A 175 5.38 3.84 1.19
CA GLU A 175 6.60 4.54 0.83
C GLU A 175 6.99 4.30 -0.64
N ASP A 176 6.99 3.06 -1.07
CA ASP A 176 7.55 2.63 -2.36
C ASP A 176 6.55 2.57 -3.51
N ARG A 177 5.34 3.05 -3.34
CA ARG A 177 4.31 2.99 -4.37
C ARG A 177 4.53 3.98 -5.51
N LEU A 178 3.85 3.75 -6.63
CA LEU A 178 3.82 4.68 -7.74
C LEU A 178 3.14 6.00 -7.34
N GLY A 179 3.78 7.11 -7.57
CA GLY A 179 3.17 8.43 -7.48
C GLY A 179 2.10 8.67 -8.55
N THR A 180 1.34 9.72 -8.38
CA THR A 180 0.34 10.21 -9.34
C THR A 180 0.84 11.49 -9.98
N LEU A 181 0.68 11.65 -11.30
CA LEU A 181 0.98 12.93 -11.95
C LEU A 181 -0.04 13.97 -11.49
N MET A 182 0.46 15.05 -10.86
CA MET A 182 -0.39 16.09 -10.28
C MET A 182 0.28 17.45 -10.21
N LEU A 183 -0.52 18.46 -9.97
CA LEU A 183 -0.14 19.75 -9.43
C LEU A 183 -0.49 19.77 -7.94
N ARG A 184 0.48 20.07 -7.07
CA ARG A 184 0.28 20.28 -5.64
C ARG A 184 0.66 21.69 -5.26
N ALA A 185 -0.14 22.34 -4.44
CA ALA A 185 0.17 23.60 -3.78
C ALA A 185 0.00 23.41 -2.28
N GLN A 186 0.97 23.84 -1.50
CA GLN A 186 0.93 23.76 -0.05
C GLN A 186 1.41 25.05 0.55
N THR A 187 0.72 25.54 1.57
CA THR A 187 1.20 26.62 2.43
C THR A 187 1.15 26.19 3.88
N ILE A 188 2.18 26.53 4.62
CA ILE A 188 2.35 26.20 6.04
C ILE A 188 2.42 27.49 6.82
N TRP A 189 1.79 27.53 7.98
CA TRP A 189 1.82 28.68 8.90
C TRP A 189 1.95 28.15 10.34
N ASP A 190 2.21 29.05 11.27
CA ASP A 190 2.25 28.69 12.68
C ASP A 190 0.90 28.12 13.14
N GLY A 191 0.87 26.84 13.50
CA GLY A 191 -0.32 26.10 13.92
C GLY A 191 -1.15 25.46 12.81
N GLY A 192 -0.63 25.30 11.56
CA GLY A 192 -1.35 24.55 10.55
C GLY A 192 -0.78 24.57 9.15
N SER A 193 -1.44 23.84 8.25
CA SER A 193 -1.12 23.85 6.82
C SER A 193 -2.36 23.63 5.95
N LEU A 194 -2.30 24.11 4.73
CA LEU A 194 -3.31 23.89 3.69
C LEU A 194 -2.64 23.28 2.46
N THR A 195 -3.12 22.13 2.05
CA THR A 195 -2.66 21.46 0.83
C THR A 195 -3.78 21.35 -0.17
N PHE A 196 -3.53 21.72 -1.40
CA PHE A 196 -4.35 21.47 -2.56
C PHE A 196 -3.63 20.56 -3.52
N ALA A 197 -4.31 19.54 -4.07
CA ALA A 197 -3.77 18.72 -5.15
C ALA A 197 -4.81 18.50 -6.25
N PHE A 198 -4.35 18.56 -7.49
CA PHE A 198 -5.11 18.23 -8.70
C PHE A 198 -4.34 17.25 -9.56
N ALA A 199 -4.90 16.07 -9.76
CA ALA A 199 -4.38 15.06 -10.67
C ALA A 199 -5.31 14.90 -11.87
N PRO A 200 -4.86 15.23 -13.10
CA PRO A 200 -5.68 15.13 -14.29
C PRO A 200 -5.84 13.67 -14.73
N LYS A 201 -6.97 13.37 -15.35
CA LYS A 201 -7.13 12.14 -16.11
C LYS A 201 -6.27 12.18 -17.38
N ILE A 202 -5.37 11.22 -17.52
CA ILE A 202 -4.47 11.11 -18.69
C ILE A 202 -4.80 9.88 -19.50
N HIS A 203 -5.16 8.79 -18.84
CA HIS A 203 -5.41 7.49 -19.46
C HIS A 203 -6.74 6.88 -19.06
N THR A 204 -7.19 5.90 -19.86
CA THR A 204 -8.29 4.99 -19.48
C THR A 204 -7.75 3.92 -18.52
N PRO A 205 -8.56 3.40 -17.59
CA PRO A 205 -8.12 2.36 -16.68
C PRO A 205 -7.80 1.07 -17.44
N ARG A 206 -6.67 0.44 -17.07
CA ARG A 206 -6.30 -0.89 -17.53
C ARG A 206 -7.00 -1.97 -16.70
N ALA A 207 -7.26 -3.11 -17.33
CA ALA A 207 -7.72 -4.30 -16.62
C ALA A 207 -6.68 -4.78 -15.59
N ILE A 208 -7.12 -5.17 -14.40
CA ILE A 208 -6.24 -5.68 -13.32
C ILE A 208 -5.49 -6.93 -13.78
N THR A 209 -6.18 -7.80 -14.55
CA THR A 209 -5.65 -9.07 -15.03
C THR A 209 -5.20 -9.02 -16.51
N GLY A 210 -5.07 -7.83 -17.07
CA GLY A 210 -4.64 -7.63 -18.45
C GLY A 210 -3.15 -7.96 -18.67
N PRO A 211 -2.70 -7.94 -19.93
CA PRO A 211 -1.28 -8.13 -20.23
C PRO A 211 -0.45 -7.06 -19.53
N LEU A 212 0.71 -7.48 -19.02
CA LEU A 212 1.64 -6.56 -18.38
C LEU A 212 2.10 -5.50 -19.38
N PRO A 213 2.24 -4.24 -18.96
CA PRO A 213 2.73 -3.18 -19.81
C PRO A 213 4.18 -3.44 -20.22
N ASN A 214 4.67 -2.63 -21.15
CA ASN A 214 6.11 -2.56 -21.45
C ASN A 214 6.90 -2.31 -20.15
N ALA A 215 8.10 -2.87 -20.05
CA ALA A 215 9.00 -2.71 -18.92
C ALA A 215 9.21 -1.25 -18.48
N MET A 216 9.18 -0.32 -19.43
CA MET A 216 9.38 1.13 -19.22
C MET A 216 8.07 1.93 -19.18
N ASP A 217 6.91 1.27 -19.10
CA ASP A 217 5.62 1.95 -19.01
C ASP A 217 5.51 2.69 -17.66
N PRO A 218 5.28 4.01 -17.66
CA PRO A 218 5.17 4.78 -16.43
C PRO A 218 3.88 4.48 -15.64
N GLY A 219 2.95 3.67 -16.14
CA GLY A 219 1.75 3.24 -15.43
C GLY A 219 0.71 4.34 -15.22
N PHE A 220 0.56 5.30 -16.13
CA PHE A 220 -0.50 6.32 -16.04
C PHE A 220 -1.91 5.75 -16.21
N ASP A 221 -2.05 4.58 -16.83
CA ASP A 221 -3.27 3.80 -16.91
C ASP A 221 -3.67 3.14 -15.56
N GLN A 222 -2.80 3.25 -14.56
CA GLN A 222 -3.06 2.87 -13.17
C GLN A 222 -3.36 4.12 -12.32
N THR A 223 -2.50 5.11 -12.34
CA THR A 223 -2.50 6.23 -11.38
C THR A 223 -3.30 7.45 -11.83
N ASN A 224 -3.47 7.69 -13.14
CA ASN A 224 -4.13 8.89 -13.69
C ASN A 224 -5.32 8.55 -14.60
N THR A 225 -6.26 7.76 -14.06
CA THR A 225 -7.44 7.28 -14.82
C THR A 225 -8.70 8.09 -14.58
N ALA A 226 -8.64 9.07 -13.69
CA ALA A 226 -9.73 9.98 -13.35
C ALA A 226 -9.16 11.35 -12.97
N ASP A 227 -9.98 12.40 -13.15
CA ASP A 227 -9.69 13.70 -12.54
C ASP A 227 -9.91 13.61 -11.04
N ARG A 228 -8.91 14.02 -10.25
CA ARG A 228 -8.92 13.96 -8.79
C ARG A 228 -8.55 15.29 -8.20
N PHE A 229 -9.30 15.70 -7.18
CA PHE A 229 -9.04 16.90 -6.40
C PHE A 229 -8.95 16.54 -4.93
N LEU A 230 -7.97 17.10 -4.24
CA LEU A 230 -7.83 17.00 -2.80
C LEU A 230 -7.64 18.39 -2.21
N LEU A 231 -8.33 18.66 -1.12
CA LEU A 231 -8.04 19.76 -0.20
C LEU A 231 -7.83 19.13 1.18
N ALA A 232 -6.68 19.39 1.80
CA ALA A 232 -6.36 18.94 3.14
C ALA A 232 -5.98 20.13 4.00
N LEU A 233 -6.58 20.24 5.17
CA LEU A 233 -6.39 21.30 6.13
C LEU A 233 -5.96 20.69 7.45
N ASN A 234 -4.74 20.98 7.88
CA ASN A 234 -4.16 20.53 9.14
C ASN A 234 -4.20 21.66 10.16
N PHE A 235 -4.43 21.32 11.42
CA PHE A 235 -4.35 22.23 12.55
C PHE A 235 -3.51 21.63 13.64
N GLU A 236 -2.85 22.48 14.43
CA GLU A 236 -2.25 22.13 15.70
C GLU A 236 -3.07 22.82 16.80
N ILE A 237 -3.68 22.04 17.66
CA ILE A 237 -4.50 22.54 18.77
C ILE A 237 -3.99 21.87 20.04
N GLU A 238 -3.11 22.55 20.75
CA GLU A 238 -2.40 22.00 21.93
C GLU A 238 -1.67 20.68 21.57
N GLU A 239 -2.11 19.55 22.11
CA GLU A 239 -1.57 18.22 21.84
C GLU A 239 -2.36 17.44 20.78
N LEU A 240 -3.34 18.07 20.14
CA LEU A 240 -4.14 17.46 19.09
C LEU A 240 -3.68 17.93 17.72
N SER A 241 -3.57 16.99 16.80
CA SER A 241 -3.25 17.26 15.38
C SER A 241 -4.40 16.82 14.48
N PRO A 242 -5.51 17.59 14.41
CA PRO A 242 -6.62 17.27 13.54
C PRO A 242 -6.33 17.66 12.09
N GLN A 243 -6.74 16.80 11.15
CA GLN A 243 -6.72 17.04 9.72
C GLN A 243 -8.12 16.85 9.15
N LEU A 244 -8.57 17.78 8.32
CA LEU A 244 -9.81 17.70 7.54
C LEU A 244 -9.48 17.54 6.07
N LEU A 245 -10.13 16.59 5.39
CA LEU A 245 -9.91 16.34 3.98
C LEU A 245 -11.22 16.39 3.20
N PHE A 246 -11.14 17.00 2.02
CA PHE A 246 -12.16 16.96 0.99
C PHE A 246 -11.54 16.36 -0.26
N TYR A 247 -12.14 15.28 -0.76
CA TYR A 247 -11.67 14.59 -1.96
C TYR A 247 -12.79 14.45 -2.98
N HIS A 248 -12.48 14.69 -4.25
CA HIS A 248 -13.42 14.51 -5.35
C HIS A 248 -12.77 13.74 -6.51
N GLU A 249 -13.43 12.68 -6.97
CA GLU A 249 -13.01 11.87 -8.11
C GLU A 249 -14.22 11.47 -8.96
N SER A 250 -14.22 11.83 -10.25
CA SER A 250 -15.22 11.37 -11.22
C SER A 250 -16.67 11.48 -10.75
N GLY A 251 -17.05 12.62 -10.15
CA GLY A 251 -18.41 12.85 -9.63
C GLY A 251 -18.71 12.16 -8.30
N ARG A 252 -17.71 11.58 -7.63
CA ARG A 252 -17.79 11.03 -6.27
C ARG A 252 -17.02 11.92 -5.31
N THR A 253 -17.68 12.34 -4.25
CA THR A 253 -17.07 13.15 -3.18
C THR A 253 -16.92 12.32 -1.95
N LYS A 254 -15.76 12.41 -1.30
CA LYS A 254 -15.47 11.86 0.02
C LYS A 254 -14.99 12.97 0.94
N PHE A 255 -15.30 12.82 2.22
CA PHE A 255 -14.74 13.62 3.29
C PHE A 255 -13.83 12.73 4.12
N GLY A 256 -12.79 13.31 4.68
CA GLY A 256 -11.85 12.62 5.55
C GLY A 256 -11.58 13.43 6.82
N PHE A 257 -11.26 12.71 7.88
CA PHE A 257 -10.86 13.28 9.16
C PHE A 257 -9.80 12.39 9.81
N ASN A 258 -8.71 13.01 10.23
CA ASN A 258 -7.66 12.35 11.01
C ASN A 258 -7.47 13.11 12.31
N ILE A 259 -7.13 12.41 13.37
CA ILE A 259 -6.75 13.00 14.65
C ILE A 259 -5.78 12.08 15.36
N SER A 260 -4.74 12.66 15.95
CA SER A 260 -3.84 11.96 16.86
C SER A 260 -3.64 12.76 18.14
N HIS A 261 -3.34 12.05 19.22
CA HIS A 261 -3.11 12.63 20.55
C HIS A 261 -2.08 11.80 21.31
N PRO A 262 -0.98 12.40 21.79
CA PRO A 262 -0.04 11.75 22.69
C PRO A 262 -0.68 11.58 24.08
N ILE A 263 -0.52 10.39 24.66
CA ILE A 263 -0.96 10.06 26.01
C ILE A 263 0.27 9.76 26.86
N GLY A 264 0.71 10.76 27.63
CA GLY A 264 1.98 10.69 28.33
C GLY A 264 3.16 10.70 27.36
N GLN A 265 4.24 9.95 27.68
CA GLN A 265 5.49 9.96 26.89
C GLN A 265 5.66 8.73 25.99
N SER A 266 4.77 7.77 26.06
CA SER A 266 4.97 6.46 25.44
C SER A 266 3.82 6.00 24.56
N ILE A 267 2.67 6.68 24.56
CA ILE A 267 1.49 6.23 23.82
C ILE A 267 1.02 7.36 22.90
N ILE A 268 0.68 7.00 21.68
CA ILE A 268 -0.04 7.86 20.74
C ILE A 268 -1.33 7.13 20.35
N ALA A 269 -2.47 7.74 20.65
CA ALA A 269 -3.77 7.27 20.16
C ALA A 269 -4.17 8.05 18.91
N TYR A 270 -4.80 7.38 17.97
CA TYR A 270 -5.22 8.01 16.73
C TYR A 270 -6.52 7.41 16.16
N ALA A 271 -7.20 8.22 15.36
CA ALA A 271 -8.36 7.81 14.60
C ALA A 271 -8.33 8.45 13.21
N GLU A 272 -8.74 7.69 12.22
CA GLU A 272 -8.81 8.09 10.82
C GLU A 272 -10.16 7.64 10.26
N TRP A 273 -10.91 8.56 9.63
CA TRP A 273 -12.21 8.29 9.05
C TRP A 273 -12.33 8.91 7.66
N ALA A 274 -12.94 8.15 6.74
CA ALA A 274 -13.38 8.69 5.46
C ALA A 274 -14.82 8.25 5.16
N GLY A 275 -15.59 9.12 4.54
CA GLY A 275 -16.98 8.81 4.17
C GLY A 275 -17.41 9.46 2.87
N GLY A 276 -18.28 8.78 2.14
CA GLY A 276 -18.83 9.28 0.88
C GLY A 276 -19.87 8.36 0.26
N VAL A 277 -20.59 8.87 -0.74
CA VAL A 277 -21.63 8.09 -1.43
C VAL A 277 -21.00 7.23 -2.51
N GLN A 278 -20.99 5.92 -2.28
CA GLN A 278 -20.44 4.91 -3.21
C GLN A 278 -21.22 3.58 -3.12
N SER A 279 -20.96 2.71 -4.10
CA SER A 279 -21.48 1.33 -4.10
C SER A 279 -20.67 0.45 -3.12
N ASN A 280 -21.16 -0.75 -2.81
CA ASN A 280 -20.36 -1.75 -2.10
C ASN A 280 -19.20 -2.27 -2.98
N LEU A 281 -18.24 -2.97 -2.38
CA LEU A 281 -17.04 -3.50 -3.03
C LEU A 281 -17.35 -4.39 -4.23
N ILE A 282 -18.36 -5.29 -4.11
CA ILE A 282 -18.75 -6.19 -5.20
C ILE A 282 -19.22 -5.39 -6.43
N ALA A 283 -20.12 -4.42 -6.23
CA ALA A 283 -20.62 -3.61 -7.32
C ALA A 283 -19.52 -2.76 -7.96
N GLN A 284 -18.61 -2.20 -7.15
CA GLN A 284 -17.46 -1.45 -7.66
C GLN A 284 -16.55 -2.33 -8.54
N ALA A 285 -16.24 -3.54 -8.07
CA ALA A 285 -15.41 -4.48 -8.81
C ALA A 285 -16.07 -4.92 -10.14
N ILE A 286 -17.36 -5.25 -10.11
CA ILE A 286 -18.11 -5.64 -11.31
C ILE A 286 -18.18 -4.50 -12.32
N ASP A 287 -18.50 -3.28 -11.89
CA ASP A 287 -18.56 -2.10 -12.77
C ASP A 287 -17.19 -1.81 -13.38
N PHE A 288 -16.11 -1.89 -12.60
CA PHE A 288 -14.76 -1.70 -13.10
C PHE A 288 -14.34 -2.81 -14.08
N GLY A 289 -14.64 -4.08 -13.75
CA GLY A 289 -14.34 -5.22 -14.63
C GLY A 289 -15.05 -5.16 -15.98
N LYS A 290 -16.32 -4.69 -15.99
CA LYS A 290 -17.06 -4.44 -17.22
C LYS A 290 -16.50 -3.26 -18.02
N ALA A 291 -16.17 -2.16 -17.35
CA ALA A 291 -15.63 -0.96 -17.98
C ALA A 291 -14.25 -1.20 -18.62
N THR A 292 -13.45 -2.11 -18.07
CA THR A 292 -12.14 -2.50 -18.61
C THR A 292 -12.20 -3.70 -19.56
N GLY A 293 -13.39 -4.29 -19.76
CA GLY A 293 -13.56 -5.49 -20.60
C GLY A 293 -12.98 -6.78 -20.00
N THR A 294 -12.61 -6.78 -18.71
CA THR A 294 -12.10 -7.97 -18.02
C THR A 294 -13.22 -8.95 -17.69
N LEU A 295 -14.39 -8.43 -17.32
CA LEU A 295 -15.57 -9.22 -17.06
C LEU A 295 -16.57 -9.11 -18.22
N PRO A 296 -17.26 -10.22 -18.60
CA PRO A 296 -18.26 -10.18 -19.64
C PRO A 296 -19.48 -9.34 -19.22
N ALA A 297 -20.20 -8.81 -20.20
CA ALA A 297 -21.40 -8.01 -19.94
C ALA A 297 -22.49 -8.80 -19.18
N ALA A 298 -22.50 -10.14 -19.30
CA ALA A 298 -23.42 -11.02 -18.59
C ALA A 298 -23.10 -11.23 -17.09
N ALA A 299 -21.89 -10.86 -16.60
CA ALA A 299 -21.63 -10.87 -15.15
C ALA A 299 -22.71 -10.01 -14.45
N PRO A 300 -23.13 -10.29 -13.21
CA PRO A 300 -22.38 -11.03 -12.21
C PRO A 300 -22.90 -12.46 -11.92
N PHE A 301 -22.00 -13.35 -11.51
CA PHE A 301 -22.31 -14.56 -10.74
C PHE A 301 -22.56 -14.22 -9.26
N LEU A 302 -21.71 -13.34 -8.71
CA LEU A 302 -21.85 -12.85 -7.35
C LEU A 302 -22.82 -11.66 -7.34
N PRO A 303 -24.05 -11.82 -6.81
CA PRO A 303 -25.00 -10.72 -6.81
C PRO A 303 -24.49 -9.57 -5.97
N PRO A 304 -24.42 -8.35 -6.49
CA PRO A 304 -24.14 -7.19 -5.68
C PRO A 304 -25.30 -7.04 -4.68
N ALA A 305 -24.99 -7.09 -3.39
CA ALA A 305 -26.00 -7.13 -2.30
C ALA A 305 -26.98 -5.95 -2.35
N THR A 306 -26.60 -4.82 -2.89
CA THR A 306 -27.45 -3.72 -3.33
C THR A 306 -26.67 -2.90 -4.34
N ALA A 307 -27.16 -2.76 -5.57
CA ALA A 307 -26.60 -1.87 -6.57
C ALA A 307 -26.80 -0.37 -6.22
N THR A 308 -27.51 -0.08 -5.13
CA THR A 308 -27.78 1.29 -4.67
C THR A 308 -26.55 1.90 -4.04
N ARG A 309 -26.14 3.04 -4.58
CA ARG A 309 -25.12 3.89 -3.95
C ARG A 309 -25.67 4.40 -2.62
N ALA A 310 -24.92 4.23 -1.56
CA ALA A 310 -25.23 4.72 -0.23
C ALA A 310 -24.01 5.41 0.38
N PHE A 311 -24.22 6.17 1.44
CA PHE A 311 -23.10 6.71 2.20
C PHE A 311 -22.35 5.54 2.87
N GLN A 312 -21.08 5.39 2.54
CA GLN A 312 -20.20 4.35 3.08
C GLN A 312 -19.14 5.00 3.96
N ASN A 313 -18.81 4.33 5.05
CA ASN A 313 -17.84 4.78 6.02
C ASN A 313 -16.64 3.83 6.03
N ASP A 314 -15.46 4.40 6.13
CA ASP A 314 -14.21 3.73 6.37
C ASP A 314 -13.59 4.32 7.63
N LEU A 315 -13.08 3.49 8.54
CA LEU A 315 -12.55 3.92 9.84
C LEU A 315 -11.34 3.08 10.19
N ALA A 316 -10.30 3.72 10.70
CA ALA A 316 -9.21 3.08 11.41
C ALA A 316 -9.05 3.78 12.77
N ILE A 317 -9.01 3.00 13.84
CA ILE A 317 -8.73 3.49 15.20
C ILE A 317 -7.59 2.67 15.75
N GLY A 318 -6.59 3.32 16.30
CA GLY A 318 -5.42 2.63 16.82
C GLY A 318 -4.69 3.37 17.92
N ALA A 319 -3.71 2.66 18.45
CA ALA A 319 -2.72 3.22 19.37
C ALA A 319 -1.35 2.60 19.11
N SER A 320 -0.32 3.41 19.27
CA SER A 320 1.08 3.04 19.27
C SER A 320 1.63 3.22 20.67
N TRP A 321 2.38 2.23 21.16
CA TRP A 321 3.10 2.29 22.42
C TRP A 321 4.57 1.98 22.18
N THR A 322 5.47 2.81 22.73
CA THR A 322 6.91 2.62 22.62
C THR A 322 7.54 2.53 24.01
N SER A 323 8.31 1.47 24.24
CA SER A 323 9.04 1.24 25.49
C SER A 323 10.41 1.91 25.49
N ALA A 324 11.02 2.00 26.69
CA ALA A 324 12.41 2.46 26.85
C ALA A 324 13.43 1.51 26.21
N GLU A 325 13.07 0.25 26.00
CA GLU A 325 13.89 -0.80 25.37
C GLU A 325 13.72 -0.83 23.85
N LYS A 326 13.21 0.24 23.26
CA LYS A 326 12.99 0.39 21.80
C LYS A 326 12.04 -0.64 21.19
N VAL A 327 11.06 -1.11 21.98
CA VAL A 327 9.96 -1.93 21.46
C VAL A 327 8.78 -1.00 21.17
N THR A 328 8.29 -1.03 19.93
CA THR A 328 7.07 -0.32 19.52
C THR A 328 5.97 -1.33 19.20
N LEU A 329 4.81 -1.17 19.81
CA LEU A 329 3.63 -1.99 19.56
C LEU A 329 2.52 -1.11 19.01
N ASN A 330 1.91 -1.54 17.91
CA ASN A 330 0.76 -0.88 17.30
C ASN A 330 -0.41 -1.86 17.26
N LEU A 331 -1.58 -1.36 17.64
CA LEU A 331 -2.85 -2.08 17.53
C LEU A 331 -3.85 -1.20 16.83
N GLU A 332 -4.49 -1.73 15.78
CA GLU A 332 -5.53 -1.02 15.04
C GLU A 332 -6.77 -1.89 14.85
N TYR A 333 -7.93 -1.27 14.88
CA TYR A 333 -9.18 -1.81 14.39
C TYR A 333 -9.61 -1.08 13.13
N HIS A 334 -9.92 -1.84 12.09
CA HIS A 334 -10.35 -1.33 10.79
C HIS A 334 -11.82 -1.67 10.54
N TYR A 335 -12.56 -0.69 10.06
CA TYR A 335 -13.92 -0.84 9.58
C TYR A 335 -14.01 -0.33 8.14
N HIS A 336 -14.38 -1.20 7.22
CA HIS A 336 -14.61 -0.91 5.81
C HIS A 336 -16.04 -1.27 5.44
N GLN A 337 -16.98 -0.31 5.51
CA GLN A 337 -18.41 -0.58 5.34
C GLN A 337 -18.76 -1.18 3.98
N ALA A 338 -18.05 -0.78 2.91
CA ALA A 338 -18.26 -1.30 1.57
C ALA A 338 -17.79 -2.75 1.37
N GLY A 339 -16.92 -3.26 2.26
CA GLY A 339 -16.38 -4.61 2.22
C GLY A 339 -17.40 -5.70 2.46
N PHE A 340 -16.97 -6.94 2.33
CA PHE A 340 -17.83 -8.12 2.52
C PHE A 340 -18.33 -8.24 3.96
N GLY A 341 -19.63 -8.41 4.11
CA GLY A 341 -20.22 -8.96 5.33
C GLY A 341 -20.15 -10.49 5.33
N GLN A 342 -20.60 -11.11 6.43
CA GLN A 342 -20.61 -12.57 6.54
C GLN A 342 -21.42 -13.26 5.44
N ASN A 343 -22.55 -12.66 5.02
CA ASN A 343 -23.38 -13.22 3.96
C ASN A 343 -22.72 -13.13 2.59
N ASP A 344 -22.05 -12.01 2.30
CA ASP A 344 -21.31 -11.84 1.04
C ASP A 344 -20.17 -12.86 0.94
N TRP A 345 -19.50 -13.14 2.06
CA TRP A 345 -18.44 -14.13 2.13
C TRP A 345 -18.98 -15.57 1.94
N ARG A 346 -20.10 -15.91 2.57
CA ARG A 346 -20.76 -17.21 2.34
C ARG A 346 -21.17 -17.36 0.89
N ASN A 347 -21.81 -16.35 0.30
CA ASN A 347 -22.21 -16.38 -1.12
C ASN A 347 -21.01 -16.59 -2.03
N TRP A 348 -19.87 -15.95 -1.74
CA TRP A 348 -18.64 -16.14 -2.49
C TRP A 348 -18.18 -17.60 -2.48
N LEU A 349 -18.21 -18.25 -1.31
CA LEU A 349 -17.85 -19.66 -1.15
C LEU A 349 -18.86 -20.59 -1.82
N ASP A 350 -20.16 -20.37 -1.58
CA ASP A 350 -21.23 -21.24 -2.06
C ASP A 350 -21.29 -21.23 -3.60
N ILE A 351 -21.21 -20.06 -4.21
CA ILE A 351 -21.19 -19.91 -5.67
C ILE A 351 -19.94 -20.57 -6.25
N GLY A 352 -18.77 -20.30 -5.70
CA GLY A 352 -17.50 -20.85 -6.25
C GLY A 352 -17.38 -22.36 -6.06
N THR A 353 -18.07 -22.93 -5.07
CA THR A 353 -18.13 -24.38 -4.88
C THR A 353 -19.17 -25.05 -5.79
N ALA A 354 -20.32 -24.39 -5.99
CA ALA A 354 -21.39 -24.91 -6.82
C ALA A 354 -21.11 -24.78 -8.32
N ASP A 355 -20.46 -23.70 -8.74
CA ASP A 355 -20.16 -23.41 -10.14
C ASP A 355 -18.71 -22.93 -10.32
N PRO A 356 -17.79 -23.85 -10.65
CA PRO A 356 -16.39 -23.49 -10.92
C PRO A 356 -16.19 -22.45 -12.03
N SER A 357 -17.17 -22.24 -12.93
CA SER A 357 -17.09 -21.23 -13.98
C SER A 357 -17.19 -19.79 -13.44
N ALA A 358 -17.68 -19.62 -12.21
CA ALA A 358 -17.70 -18.34 -11.51
C ALA A 358 -16.32 -17.93 -10.94
N ALA A 359 -15.37 -18.85 -10.82
CA ALA A 359 -14.08 -18.59 -10.19
C ALA A 359 -13.33 -17.36 -10.74
N PRO A 360 -13.26 -17.09 -12.05
CA PRO A 360 -12.60 -15.89 -12.55
C PRO A 360 -13.20 -14.59 -12.01
N GLU A 361 -14.52 -14.49 -11.92
CA GLU A 361 -15.20 -13.31 -11.36
C GLU A 361 -14.97 -13.19 -9.85
N LEU A 362 -15.10 -14.30 -9.12
CA LEU A 362 -14.93 -14.32 -7.68
C LEU A 362 -13.52 -13.88 -7.25
N TRP A 363 -12.50 -14.39 -7.93
CA TRP A 363 -11.11 -13.99 -7.70
C TRP A 363 -10.82 -12.57 -8.20
N TYR A 364 -11.51 -12.13 -9.27
CA TYR A 364 -11.42 -10.75 -9.73
C TYR A 364 -11.87 -9.75 -8.65
N VAL A 365 -12.98 -10.01 -7.95
CA VAL A 365 -13.45 -9.16 -6.85
C VAL A 365 -12.43 -9.07 -5.73
N ARG A 366 -11.76 -10.19 -5.38
CA ARG A 366 -10.66 -10.17 -4.40
C ARG A 366 -9.46 -9.38 -4.89
N GLY A 367 -9.05 -9.60 -6.14
CA GLY A 367 -7.96 -8.84 -6.77
C GLY A 367 -8.26 -7.35 -6.82
N PHE A 368 -9.51 -6.97 -7.08
CA PHE A 368 -9.95 -5.57 -7.05
C PHE A 368 -9.80 -4.95 -5.67
N ALA A 369 -10.20 -5.63 -4.58
CA ALA A 369 -10.00 -5.12 -3.22
C ALA A 369 -8.51 -4.88 -2.91
N SER A 370 -7.65 -5.83 -3.26
CA SER A 370 -6.19 -5.71 -3.11
C SER A 370 -5.63 -4.53 -3.91
N ASP A 371 -6.06 -4.36 -5.16
CA ASP A 371 -5.64 -3.28 -6.06
C ASP A 371 -6.08 -1.89 -5.56
N GLN A 372 -7.21 -1.83 -4.82
CA GLN A 372 -7.65 -0.64 -4.11
C GLN A 372 -6.93 -0.42 -2.77
N GLN A 373 -6.10 -1.36 -2.32
CA GLN A 373 -5.51 -1.38 -0.98
C GLN A 373 -6.57 -1.23 0.12
N GLN A 374 -7.64 -2.01 0.00
CA GLN A 374 -8.77 -2.02 0.92
C GLN A 374 -8.96 -3.41 1.54
N PRO A 375 -9.39 -3.50 2.81
CA PRO A 375 -9.78 -4.77 3.39
C PRO A 375 -10.90 -5.43 2.56
N MET A 376 -10.78 -6.74 2.33
CA MET A 376 -11.82 -7.50 1.64
C MET A 376 -13.11 -7.56 2.47
N THR A 377 -12.98 -7.72 3.77
CA THR A 377 -14.08 -7.82 4.73
C THR A 377 -14.24 -6.54 5.54
N ARG A 378 -15.42 -6.37 6.16
CA ARG A 378 -15.79 -5.12 6.86
C ARG A 378 -14.98 -4.87 8.12
N HIS A 379 -14.51 -5.91 8.79
CA HIS A 379 -13.88 -5.80 10.10
C HIS A 379 -12.57 -6.55 10.13
N GLN A 380 -11.51 -5.83 10.45
CA GLN A 380 -10.16 -6.37 10.52
C GLN A 380 -9.43 -5.77 11.71
N VAL A 381 -8.55 -6.53 12.31
CA VAL A 381 -7.59 -6.06 13.32
C VAL A 381 -6.19 -6.13 12.72
N PHE A 382 -5.39 -5.11 12.95
CA PHE A 382 -3.98 -5.07 12.60
C PHE A 382 -3.14 -4.94 13.86
N LEU A 383 -2.08 -5.71 13.89
CA LEU A 383 -1.06 -5.72 14.95
C LEU A 383 0.30 -5.56 14.30
N ARG A 384 1.14 -4.72 14.90
CA ARG A 384 2.54 -4.59 14.55
C ARG A 384 3.38 -4.51 15.82
N ALA A 385 4.53 -5.16 15.81
CA ALA A 385 5.54 -5.06 16.84
C ALA A 385 6.90 -4.89 16.17
N ASP A 386 7.64 -3.87 16.58
CA ASP A 386 9.00 -3.59 16.12
C ASP A 386 9.92 -3.54 17.32
N TRP A 387 11.10 -4.16 17.22
CA TRP A 387 12.12 -4.13 18.26
C TRP A 387 13.47 -3.79 17.65
N GLN A 388 13.93 -2.58 17.89
CA GLN A 388 15.26 -2.12 17.46
C GLN A 388 16.34 -2.60 18.42
N ASP A 389 17.52 -2.89 17.88
CA ASP A 389 18.66 -3.43 18.64
C ASP A 389 18.28 -4.67 19.47
N ALA A 390 17.42 -5.52 18.91
CA ALA A 390 16.91 -6.71 19.57
C ALA A 390 18.04 -7.69 19.88
N PHE A 391 18.26 -8.00 21.16
CA PHE A 391 19.31 -8.89 21.67
C PHE A 391 20.75 -8.40 21.43
N ILE A 392 21.05 -7.83 20.25
CA ILE A 392 22.35 -7.32 19.84
C ILE A 392 22.18 -5.99 19.09
N PRO A 393 23.18 -5.07 19.16
CA PRO A 393 23.14 -3.85 18.37
C PRO A 393 22.96 -4.13 16.86
N ASN A 394 22.25 -3.25 16.18
CA ASN A 394 22.00 -3.31 14.74
C ASN A 394 21.10 -4.49 14.26
N LEU A 395 20.47 -5.23 15.19
CA LEU A 395 19.45 -6.20 14.82
C LEU A 395 18.06 -5.62 15.04
N GLU A 396 17.28 -5.54 13.99
CA GLU A 396 15.87 -5.16 14.05
C GLU A 396 14.98 -6.37 13.81
N LEU A 397 14.00 -6.57 14.68
CA LEU A 397 12.96 -7.58 14.52
C LEU A 397 11.62 -6.89 14.37
N SER A 398 10.79 -7.38 13.45
CA SER A 398 9.43 -6.89 13.29
C SER A 398 8.45 -8.05 13.11
N ALA A 399 7.23 -7.84 13.57
CA ALA A 399 6.11 -8.76 13.38
C ALA A 399 4.88 -7.97 12.99
N ILE A 400 4.16 -8.42 11.96
CA ILE A 400 2.86 -7.87 11.59
C ILE A 400 1.81 -8.97 11.52
N SER A 401 0.57 -8.62 11.80
CA SER A 401 -0.55 -9.54 11.64
C SER A 401 -1.83 -8.79 11.27
N PHE A 402 -2.51 -9.30 10.24
CA PHE A 402 -3.88 -8.92 9.90
C PHE A 402 -4.81 -10.06 10.28
N VAL A 403 -5.88 -9.77 11.00
CA VAL A 403 -6.85 -10.77 11.45
C VAL A 403 -8.25 -10.34 11.07
N ASN A 404 -8.94 -11.20 10.32
CA ASN A 404 -10.36 -11.02 10.03
C ASN A 404 -11.18 -11.26 11.31
N PHE A 405 -12.00 -10.28 11.67
CA PHE A 405 -12.79 -10.35 12.90
C PHE A 405 -13.93 -11.38 12.84
N TYR A 406 -14.43 -11.72 11.65
CA TYR A 406 -15.55 -12.64 11.48
C TYR A 406 -15.18 -14.11 11.65
N ASP A 407 -13.99 -14.51 11.17
CA ASP A 407 -13.61 -15.93 11.09
C ASP A 407 -12.28 -16.24 11.78
N GLY A 408 -11.60 -15.22 12.32
CA GLY A 408 -10.33 -15.36 13.02
C GLY A 408 -9.17 -15.79 12.13
N SER A 409 -9.35 -15.81 10.81
CA SER A 409 -8.25 -16.07 9.87
C SER A 409 -7.39 -14.83 9.69
N GLY A 410 -6.17 -15.01 9.21
CA GLY A 410 -5.28 -13.88 9.06
C GLY A 410 -4.04 -14.16 8.22
N LEU A 411 -3.25 -13.11 8.06
CA LEU A 411 -1.89 -13.10 7.54
C LEU A 411 -0.96 -12.66 8.67
N SER A 412 0.14 -13.36 8.88
CA SER A 412 1.21 -12.90 9.77
C SER A 412 2.55 -12.99 9.06
N GLN A 413 3.44 -12.04 9.36
CA GLN A 413 4.83 -12.02 8.91
C GLN A 413 5.74 -11.67 10.08
N LEU A 414 6.85 -12.37 10.16
CA LEU A 414 8.00 -12.05 11.00
C LEU A 414 9.13 -11.62 10.09
N SER A 415 9.85 -10.58 10.47
CA SER A 415 11.03 -10.11 9.76
C SER A 415 12.19 -9.87 10.70
N ALA A 416 13.39 -10.02 10.17
CA ALA A 416 14.63 -9.69 10.82
C ALA A 416 15.53 -8.96 9.83
N SER A 417 16.15 -7.84 10.26
CA SER A 417 17.13 -7.10 9.49
C SER A 417 18.35 -6.85 10.36
N TYR A 418 19.53 -7.20 9.82
CA TYR A 418 20.79 -6.98 10.50
C TYR A 418 21.69 -6.06 9.67
N TYR A 419 22.02 -4.91 10.25
CA TYR A 419 22.86 -3.89 9.63
C TYR A 419 24.33 -4.25 9.84
N LEU A 420 24.90 -4.98 8.88
CA LEU A 420 26.30 -5.41 8.91
C LEU A 420 27.28 -4.23 8.91
N SER A 421 26.94 -3.16 8.20
CA SER A 421 27.70 -1.92 8.09
C SER A 421 26.82 -0.84 7.46
N ASP A 422 27.31 0.39 7.36
CA ASP A 422 26.66 1.50 6.65
C ASP A 422 26.33 1.20 5.16
N ARG A 423 26.91 0.10 4.63
CA ARG A 423 26.77 -0.25 3.21
C ARG A 423 26.07 -1.59 2.97
N TRP A 424 25.84 -2.39 4.00
CA TRP A 424 25.30 -3.72 3.82
C TRP A 424 24.27 -4.05 4.88
N THR A 425 23.10 -4.48 4.43
CA THR A 425 22.05 -5.06 5.27
C THR A 425 21.72 -6.47 4.78
N VAL A 426 21.59 -7.39 5.70
CA VAL A 426 21.05 -8.72 5.48
C VAL A 426 19.72 -8.83 6.20
N GLY A 427 18.69 -9.26 5.50
CA GLY A 427 17.35 -9.39 6.06
C GLY A 427 16.66 -10.68 5.65
N GLY A 428 15.51 -10.90 6.23
CA GLY A 428 14.65 -12.00 5.86
C GLY A 428 13.25 -11.86 6.44
N TYR A 429 12.30 -12.48 5.75
CA TYR A 429 10.89 -12.47 6.10
C TYR A 429 10.37 -13.91 6.07
N VAL A 430 9.58 -14.28 7.05
CA VAL A 430 8.79 -15.50 7.04
C VAL A 430 7.37 -15.13 7.34
N GLY A 431 6.47 -15.46 6.43
CA GLY A 431 5.06 -15.12 6.58
C GLY A 431 4.14 -16.20 6.04
N GLY A 432 2.89 -16.10 6.43
CA GLY A 432 1.88 -17.01 5.92
C GLY A 432 0.48 -16.64 6.33
N THR A 433 -0.47 -17.28 5.65
CA THR A 433 -1.89 -17.14 5.94
C THR A 433 -2.37 -18.29 6.80
N PHE A 434 -3.17 -17.99 7.81
CA PHE A 434 -3.78 -18.97 8.69
C PHE A 434 -5.31 -18.91 8.66
N GLY A 435 -5.95 -20.00 9.02
CA GLY A 435 -7.40 -20.14 9.02
C GLY A 435 -7.87 -21.38 8.28
N GLY A 436 -9.16 -21.70 8.40
CA GLY A 436 -9.81 -22.81 7.72
C GLY A 436 -9.97 -22.53 6.20
N ARG A 437 -10.15 -23.59 5.40
CA ARG A 437 -10.34 -23.46 3.93
C ARG A 437 -11.52 -22.60 3.49
N HIS A 438 -12.47 -22.37 4.39
CA HIS A 438 -13.66 -21.53 4.16
C HIS A 438 -13.51 -20.11 4.73
N SER A 439 -12.36 -19.77 5.28
CA SER A 439 -12.08 -18.44 5.82
C SER A 439 -11.44 -17.54 4.77
N GLU A 440 -11.45 -16.23 5.02
CA GLU A 440 -10.90 -15.24 4.10
C GLU A 440 -9.44 -15.56 3.73
N TRP A 441 -8.57 -15.68 4.71
CA TRP A 441 -7.13 -15.90 4.48
C TRP A 441 -6.79 -17.38 4.22
N GLY A 442 -7.52 -18.31 4.84
CA GLY A 442 -7.32 -19.73 4.62
C GLY A 442 -7.77 -20.25 3.25
N SER A 443 -8.51 -19.46 2.46
CA SER A 443 -8.91 -19.78 1.09
C SER A 443 -7.91 -19.27 0.03
N LEU A 444 -6.83 -18.57 0.42
CA LEU A 444 -5.82 -18.09 -0.52
C LEU A 444 -4.96 -19.22 -1.10
N PRO A 445 -4.50 -19.11 -2.37
CA PRO A 445 -3.70 -20.13 -3.03
C PRO A 445 -2.33 -20.38 -2.40
N SER A 446 -1.70 -19.35 -1.85
CA SER A 446 -0.43 -19.47 -1.11
C SER A 446 -0.70 -19.50 0.39
N ASP A 447 0.02 -20.36 1.13
CA ASP A 447 -0.10 -20.43 2.57
C ASP A 447 1.13 -19.91 3.32
N THR A 448 2.33 -20.11 2.78
CA THR A 448 3.57 -19.71 3.44
C THR A 448 4.57 -19.14 2.44
N SER A 449 5.32 -18.14 2.85
CA SER A 449 6.47 -17.61 2.10
C SER A 449 7.65 -17.35 3.03
N ALA A 450 8.86 -17.53 2.50
CA ALA A 450 10.11 -17.14 3.13
C ALA A 450 10.92 -16.34 2.12
N ILE A 451 11.49 -15.23 2.55
CA ILE A 451 12.29 -14.34 1.72
C ILE A 451 13.61 -14.08 2.41
N PHE A 452 14.69 -14.23 1.68
CA PHE A 452 16.02 -13.82 2.10
C PHE A 452 16.42 -12.60 1.28
N GLN A 453 16.88 -11.56 1.96
CA GLN A 453 17.18 -10.25 1.37
C GLN A 453 18.62 -9.84 1.65
N LEU A 454 19.30 -9.35 0.63
CA LEU A 454 20.59 -8.71 0.73
C LEU A 454 20.53 -7.32 0.09
N VAL A 455 20.89 -6.30 0.85
CA VAL A 455 20.88 -4.90 0.37
C VAL A 455 22.29 -4.32 0.42
N ARG A 456 22.70 -3.63 -0.65
CA ARG A 456 23.93 -2.88 -0.71
C ARG A 456 23.65 -1.41 -1.03
N TYR A 457 24.08 -0.52 -0.15
CA TYR A 457 24.02 0.94 -0.32
C TYR A 457 25.33 1.48 -0.93
N PHE A 458 25.22 2.59 -1.71
CA PHE A 458 26.35 3.20 -2.42
C PHE A 458 26.64 4.62 -1.94
#